data_853c32649ed39ef976df6ad2168f4f66
#
_entry.id   853c32649ed39ef976df6ad2168f4f66
#
_cell.length_a   1.000
_cell.length_b   1.000
_cell.length_c   1.000
_cell.angle_alpha   90.00
_cell.angle_beta   90.00
_cell.angle_gamma   90.00
#
_symmetry.space_group_name_H-M   'P 1'
#
loop_
_entity.id
_entity.type
_entity.pdbx_description
1 polymer ?
#
loop_
_entity_poly.entity_id
_entity_poly.type
_entity_poly.pdbx_seq_one_letter_code
_entity_poly.pdbx_strand_id
1 'polypeptide(L)'
;MTNIPEIRERFPNALVVRMPDNLKEMDLTQFLYSLGFDVLAALIAALFIGASTSMAGALPRAIAGGGLGVFAWCSSNAQYWVWYHFPWEFERAELINSVVAWSAACLVMALILKQKKPAAPAKPA
;
A
#
# COMPACT_ATOMS: atom_id res chain seq x y z
N MET A 1 -0.52 -21.06 29.89
CA MET A 1 0.50 -20.21 29.22
C MET A 1 1.10 -21.02 28.09
N THR A 2 0.83 -20.65 26.86
CA THR A 2 1.38 -21.35 25.68
C THR A 2 2.87 -21.06 25.59
N ASN A 3 3.68 -22.11 25.56
CA ASN A 3 5.13 -21.97 25.54
C ASN A 3 5.59 -21.58 24.12
N ILE A 4 5.88 -20.29 23.89
CA ILE A 4 6.29 -19.74 22.59
C ILE A 4 7.48 -20.49 21.95
N PRO A 5 8.53 -20.91 22.72
CA PRO A 5 9.61 -21.71 22.17
C PRO A 5 9.13 -23.04 21.56
N GLU A 6 8.23 -23.74 22.22
CA GLU A 6 7.69 -25.03 21.76
C GLU A 6 6.88 -24.90 20.47
N ILE A 7 6.12 -23.81 20.31
CA ILE A 7 5.40 -23.51 19.06
C ILE A 7 6.40 -23.25 17.92
N ARG A 8 7.48 -22.51 18.21
CA ARG A 8 8.50 -22.15 17.22
C ARG A 8 9.31 -23.35 16.75
N GLU A 9 9.58 -24.32 17.63
CA GLU A 9 10.23 -25.57 17.26
C GLU A 9 9.30 -26.46 16.40
N ARG A 10 8.02 -26.50 16.72
CA ARG A 10 7.03 -27.32 16.01
C ARG A 10 6.63 -26.73 14.65
N PHE A 11 6.65 -25.40 14.54
CA PHE A 11 6.25 -24.67 13.34
C PHE A 11 7.26 -23.55 13.01
N PRO A 12 8.44 -23.88 12.47
CA PRO A 12 9.54 -22.91 12.26
C PRO A 12 9.16 -21.75 11.32
N ASN A 13 8.15 -21.95 10.47
CA ASN A 13 7.67 -20.94 9.52
C ASN A 13 6.38 -20.24 9.98
N ALA A 14 5.91 -20.49 11.20
CA ALA A 14 4.72 -19.84 11.72
C ALA A 14 5.04 -18.43 12.24
N LEU A 15 4.28 -17.43 11.79
CA LEU A 15 4.27 -16.11 12.41
C LEU A 15 3.43 -16.20 13.69
N VAL A 16 4.07 -16.12 14.85
CA VAL A 16 3.38 -16.07 16.14
C VAL A 16 3.15 -14.60 16.51
N VAL A 17 1.92 -14.14 16.37
CA VAL A 17 1.50 -12.83 16.86
C VAL A 17 0.97 -13.01 18.28
N ARG A 18 1.67 -12.43 19.26
CA ARG A 18 1.18 -12.40 20.65
C ARG A 18 0.32 -11.16 20.81
N MET A 19 -0.97 -11.36 21.05
CA MET A 19 -1.83 -10.28 21.53
C MET A 19 -1.41 -9.87 22.95
N PRO A 20 -1.28 -8.57 23.24
CA PRO A 20 -1.06 -8.09 24.60
C PRO A 20 -2.20 -8.54 25.52
N ASP A 21 -1.87 -8.97 26.74
CA ASP A 21 -2.85 -9.44 27.73
C ASP A 21 -3.83 -8.35 28.20
N ASN A 22 -3.56 -7.10 27.84
CA ASN A 22 -4.33 -5.89 28.19
C ASN A 22 -5.03 -5.26 26.98
N LEU A 23 -5.41 -6.04 25.98
CA LEU A 23 -6.33 -5.56 24.94
C LEU A 23 -7.61 -5.09 25.61
N LYS A 24 -7.60 -3.82 25.97
CA LYS A 24 -8.80 -3.10 26.36
C LYS A 24 -9.77 -3.13 25.18
N GLU A 25 -11.06 -3.06 25.50
CA GLU A 25 -12.13 -2.81 24.54
C GLU A 25 -11.69 -1.82 23.46
N MET A 26 -12.20 -1.99 22.25
CA MET A 26 -11.86 -1.15 21.07
C MET A 26 -11.65 0.31 21.46
N ASP A 27 -10.42 0.80 21.35
CA ASP A 27 -10.10 2.17 21.69
C ASP A 27 -10.50 3.08 20.51
N LEU A 28 -11.15 4.19 20.80
CA LEU A 28 -11.48 5.24 19.84
C LEU A 28 -10.25 5.65 19.01
N THR A 29 -9.07 5.62 19.63
CA THR A 29 -7.80 5.95 18.97
C THR A 29 -7.50 5.00 17.81
N GLN A 30 -7.73 3.69 17.95
CA GLN A 30 -7.54 2.72 16.87
C GLN A 30 -8.49 2.98 15.71
N PHE A 31 -9.75 3.31 16.03
CA PHE A 31 -10.73 3.67 15.03
C PHE A 31 -10.34 4.92 14.25
N LEU A 32 -9.82 5.95 14.94
CA LEU A 32 -9.36 7.19 14.30
C LEU A 32 -8.14 6.96 13.41
N TYR A 33 -7.19 6.10 13.81
CA TYR A 33 -6.07 5.72 12.95
C TYR A 33 -6.53 4.96 11.71
N SER A 34 -7.42 3.98 11.87
CA SER A 34 -8.00 3.24 10.75
C SER A 34 -8.67 4.18 9.76
N LEU A 35 -9.56 5.05 10.23
CA LEU A 35 -10.23 6.06 9.42
C LEU A 35 -9.23 6.99 8.74
N GLY A 36 -8.16 7.39 9.43
CA GLY A 36 -7.10 8.22 8.86
C GLY A 36 -6.40 7.56 7.68
N PHE A 37 -6.08 6.27 7.78
CA PHE A 37 -5.50 5.50 6.67
C PHE A 37 -6.48 5.34 5.50
N ASP A 38 -7.76 5.13 5.76
CA ASP A 38 -8.78 5.03 4.71
C ASP A 38 -8.95 6.36 3.96
N VAL A 39 -8.97 7.48 4.67
CA VAL A 39 -9.00 8.83 4.06
C VAL A 39 -7.73 9.07 3.24
N LEU A 40 -6.54 8.71 3.74
CA LEU A 40 -5.29 8.85 3.00
C LEU A 40 -5.30 8.01 1.73
N ALA A 41 -5.74 6.77 1.80
CA ALA A 41 -5.88 5.88 0.65
C ALA A 41 -6.83 6.48 -0.40
N ALA A 42 -7.99 6.99 0.03
CA ALA A 42 -8.96 7.64 -0.87
C ALA A 42 -8.39 8.88 -1.56
N LEU A 43 -7.61 9.71 -0.85
CA LEU A 43 -6.94 10.88 -1.43
C LEU A 43 -5.90 10.48 -2.48
N ILE A 44 -5.07 9.46 -2.20
CA ILE A 44 -4.07 8.94 -3.15
C ILE A 44 -4.77 8.41 -4.40
N ALA A 45 -5.86 7.65 -4.25
CA ALA A 45 -6.64 7.14 -5.38
C ALA A 45 -7.23 8.28 -6.22
N ALA A 46 -7.78 9.32 -5.60
CA ALA A 46 -8.33 10.47 -6.29
C ALA A 46 -7.26 11.24 -7.09
N LEU A 47 -6.09 11.46 -6.48
CA LEU A 47 -4.95 12.10 -7.15
C LEU A 47 -4.47 11.26 -8.34
N PHE A 48 -4.40 9.93 -8.19
CA PHE A 48 -4.01 9.03 -9.27
C PHE A 48 -4.99 9.07 -10.43
N ILE A 49 -6.29 9.02 -10.17
CA ILE A 49 -7.33 9.11 -11.21
C ILE A 49 -7.24 10.47 -11.92
N GLY A 50 -7.10 11.56 -11.19
CA GLY A 50 -6.96 12.90 -11.77
C GLY A 50 -5.72 13.10 -12.63
N ALA A 51 -4.60 12.49 -12.23
CA ALA A 51 -3.32 12.61 -12.92
C ALA A 51 -3.16 11.62 -14.09
N SER A 52 -3.91 10.53 -14.14
CA SER A 52 -3.72 9.43 -15.11
C SER A 52 -3.84 9.86 -16.56
N THR A 53 -4.67 10.86 -16.86
CA THR A 53 -4.89 11.38 -18.22
C THR A 53 -3.72 12.22 -18.75
N SER A 54 -2.89 12.77 -17.88
CA SER A 54 -1.77 13.67 -18.24
C SER A 54 -0.38 13.03 -18.15
N MET A 55 -0.29 11.78 -17.67
CA MET A 55 0.99 11.10 -17.46
C MET A 55 1.64 10.67 -18.78
N ALA A 56 2.54 11.50 -19.31
CA ALA A 56 3.40 11.16 -20.44
C ALA A 56 4.76 10.68 -19.93
N GLY A 57 5.22 9.51 -20.41
CA GLY A 57 6.55 8.97 -20.11
C GLY A 57 6.59 7.89 -19.02
N ALA A 58 7.72 7.20 -18.94
CA ALA A 58 7.90 6.06 -18.03
C ALA A 58 8.11 6.49 -16.59
N LEU A 59 8.89 7.54 -16.34
CA LEU A 59 9.21 7.99 -14.98
C LEU A 59 7.98 8.51 -14.20
N PRO A 60 7.13 9.39 -14.74
CA PRO A 60 5.90 9.80 -14.05
C PRO A 60 4.98 8.61 -13.69
N ARG A 61 4.92 7.61 -14.57
CA ARG A 61 4.12 6.40 -14.32
C ARG A 61 4.71 5.53 -13.22
N ALA A 62 6.04 5.40 -13.17
CA ALA A 62 6.70 4.69 -12.07
C ALA A 62 6.45 5.38 -10.72
N ILE A 63 6.53 6.71 -10.66
CA ILE A 63 6.23 7.50 -9.47
C ILE A 63 4.77 7.31 -9.05
N ALA A 64 3.85 7.35 -10.01
CA ALA A 64 2.43 7.08 -9.76
C ALA A 64 2.19 5.64 -9.26
N GLY A 65 2.96 4.67 -9.77
CA GLY A 65 2.99 3.31 -9.26
C GLY A 65 3.37 3.25 -7.79
N GLY A 66 4.38 4.03 -7.38
CA GLY A 66 4.75 4.17 -5.96
C GLY A 66 3.58 4.68 -5.11
N GLY A 67 2.83 5.66 -5.59
CA GLY A 67 1.61 6.14 -4.94
C GLY A 67 0.55 5.05 -4.81
N LEU A 68 0.36 4.22 -5.85
CA LEU A 68 -0.52 3.05 -5.76
C LEU A 68 -0.03 2.02 -4.73
N GLY A 69 1.29 1.85 -4.57
CA GLY A 69 1.87 1.01 -3.54
C GLY A 69 1.53 1.52 -2.12
N VAL A 70 1.63 2.83 -1.89
CA VAL A 70 1.19 3.44 -0.62
C VAL A 70 -0.31 3.26 -0.42
N PHE A 71 -1.13 3.47 -1.45
CA PHE A 71 -2.57 3.22 -1.40
C PHE A 71 -2.87 1.76 -0.99
N ALA A 72 -2.23 0.80 -1.65
CA ALA A 72 -2.42 -0.63 -1.35
C ALA A 72 -2.03 -0.96 0.10
N TRP A 73 -0.91 -0.39 0.59
CA TRP A 73 -0.48 -0.57 1.97
C TRP A 73 -1.48 0.05 2.96
N CYS A 74 -1.92 1.29 2.76
CA CYS A 74 -2.89 1.96 3.62
C CYS A 74 -4.22 1.22 3.72
N SER A 75 -4.71 0.68 2.60
CA SER A 75 -6.01 0.00 2.55
C SER A 75 -5.99 -1.44 3.07
N SER A 76 -4.81 -2.05 3.24
CA SER A 76 -4.70 -3.44 3.72
C SER A 76 -3.78 -3.57 4.92
N ASN A 77 -2.48 -3.35 4.73
CA ASN A 77 -1.46 -3.67 5.74
C ASN A 77 -1.50 -2.73 6.94
N ALA A 78 -1.75 -1.43 6.74
CA ALA A 78 -1.87 -0.48 7.84
C ALA A 78 -2.98 -0.88 8.83
N GLN A 79 -4.03 -1.54 8.34
CA GLN A 79 -5.11 -2.07 9.18
C GLN A 79 -4.61 -3.20 10.09
N TYR A 80 -3.66 -4.03 9.64
CA TYR A 80 -3.06 -5.06 10.48
C TYR A 80 -2.25 -4.47 11.63
N TRP A 81 -1.55 -3.37 11.39
CA TRP A 81 -0.87 -2.64 12.46
C TRP A 81 -1.86 -2.08 13.50
N VAL A 82 -2.95 -1.46 13.04
CA VAL A 82 -3.94 -0.83 13.91
C VAL A 82 -4.74 -1.85 14.73
N TRP A 83 -5.24 -2.92 14.06
CA TRP A 83 -6.19 -3.84 14.67
C TRP A 83 -5.56 -5.07 15.29
N TYR A 84 -4.47 -5.56 14.69
CA TYR A 84 -3.82 -6.80 15.12
C TYR A 84 -2.46 -6.57 15.79
N HIS A 85 -2.03 -5.30 15.94
CA HIS A 85 -0.77 -4.92 16.58
C HIS A 85 0.46 -5.62 15.97
N PHE A 86 0.49 -5.75 14.64
CA PHE A 86 1.69 -6.25 13.97
C PHE A 86 2.88 -5.34 14.27
N PRO A 87 4.11 -5.89 14.41
CA PRO A 87 5.30 -5.10 14.64
C PRO A 87 5.51 -4.07 13.53
N TRP A 88 5.83 -2.83 13.92
CA TRP A 88 6.08 -1.74 12.95
C TRP A 88 7.19 -2.07 11.95
N GLU A 89 8.20 -2.84 12.36
CA GLU A 89 9.28 -3.30 11.51
C GLU A 89 8.78 -4.13 10.34
N PHE A 90 7.78 -4.99 10.58
CA PHE A 90 7.12 -5.79 9.55
C PHE A 90 6.33 -4.88 8.60
N GLU A 91 5.50 -4.00 9.14
CA GLU A 91 4.65 -3.10 8.36
C GLU A 91 5.47 -2.12 7.50
N ARG A 92 6.60 -1.66 8.01
CA ARG A 92 7.53 -0.83 7.24
C ARG A 92 8.16 -1.60 6.07
N ALA A 93 8.50 -2.86 6.27
CA ALA A 93 9.02 -3.71 5.20
C ALA A 93 7.95 -3.93 4.11
N GLU A 94 6.71 -4.17 4.50
CA GLU A 94 5.58 -4.32 3.58
C GLU A 94 5.26 -3.02 2.81
N LEU A 95 5.36 -1.86 3.46
CA LEU A 95 5.23 -0.58 2.78
C LEU A 95 6.29 -0.40 1.68
N ILE A 96 7.57 -0.66 2.02
CA ILE A 96 8.68 -0.55 1.05
C ILE A 96 8.45 -1.54 -0.10
N ASN A 97 8.12 -2.79 0.21
CA ASN A 97 7.83 -3.82 -0.78
C ASN A 97 6.70 -3.40 -1.73
N SER A 98 5.59 -2.90 -1.20
CA SER A 98 4.45 -2.41 -1.99
C SER A 98 4.85 -1.26 -2.91
N VAL A 99 5.55 -0.26 -2.40
CA VAL A 99 6.01 0.89 -3.20
C VAL A 99 6.93 0.43 -4.33
N VAL A 100 7.91 -0.42 -4.05
CA VAL A 100 8.86 -0.93 -5.06
C VAL A 100 8.14 -1.78 -6.10
N ALA A 101 7.30 -2.72 -5.68
CA ALA A 101 6.60 -3.63 -6.57
C ALA A 101 5.66 -2.87 -7.53
N TRP A 102 4.85 -1.95 -7.03
CA TRP A 102 3.94 -1.17 -7.85
C TRP A 102 4.66 -0.18 -8.76
N SER A 103 5.76 0.44 -8.29
CA SER A 103 6.60 1.30 -9.13
C SER A 103 7.22 0.52 -10.29
N ALA A 104 7.78 -0.66 -10.01
CA ALA A 104 8.37 -1.53 -11.02
C ALA A 104 7.33 -2.02 -12.03
N ALA A 105 6.15 -2.45 -11.56
CA ALA A 105 5.06 -2.88 -12.42
C ALA A 105 4.60 -1.76 -13.36
N CYS A 106 4.40 -0.54 -12.84
CA CYS A 106 4.00 0.62 -13.65
C CYS A 106 5.10 1.04 -14.65
N LEU A 107 6.38 0.93 -14.25
CA LEU A 107 7.50 1.18 -15.15
C LEU A 107 7.52 0.18 -16.33
N VAL A 108 7.42 -1.12 -16.04
CA VAL A 108 7.39 -2.17 -17.07
C VAL A 108 6.20 -1.97 -18.00
N MET A 109 5.01 -1.73 -17.47
CA MET A 109 3.83 -1.43 -18.27
C MET A 109 4.03 -0.18 -19.14
N ALA A 110 4.67 0.86 -18.63
CA ALA A 110 4.94 2.07 -19.39
C ALA A 110 5.92 1.84 -20.55
N LEU A 111 6.86 0.91 -20.41
CA LEU A 111 7.81 0.53 -21.47
C LEU A 111 7.16 -0.34 -22.54
N ILE A 112 6.25 -1.24 -22.15
CA ILE A 112 5.54 -2.15 -23.09
C ILE A 112 4.41 -1.41 -23.82
N LEU A 113 3.61 -0.66 -23.09
CA LEU A 113 2.46 0.06 -23.62
C LEU A 113 2.89 1.42 -24.18
N LYS A 114 3.36 1.43 -25.43
CA LYS A 114 3.62 2.68 -26.14
C LYS A 114 2.34 3.50 -26.23
N GLN A 115 2.32 4.69 -25.64
CA GLN A 115 1.17 5.58 -25.81
C GLN A 115 1.02 5.99 -27.26
N LYS A 116 -0.17 5.83 -27.82
CA LYS A 116 -0.59 6.55 -29.02
C LYS A 116 -0.49 8.06 -28.71
N LYS A 117 0.34 8.77 -29.47
CA LYS A 117 0.41 10.24 -29.41
C LYS A 117 -1.00 10.79 -29.55
N PRO A 118 -1.46 11.72 -28.70
CA PRO A 118 -2.76 12.36 -28.91
C PRO A 118 -2.81 12.90 -30.33
N ALA A 119 -3.92 12.66 -31.03
CA ALA A 119 -4.14 13.24 -32.37
C ALA A 119 -3.99 14.75 -32.25
N ALA A 120 -3.20 15.36 -33.11
CA ALA A 120 -3.07 16.80 -33.18
C ALA A 120 -4.48 17.42 -33.33
N PRO A 121 -4.80 18.52 -32.62
CA PRO A 121 -6.08 19.19 -32.80
C PRO A 121 -6.28 19.52 -34.27
N ALA A 122 -7.46 19.17 -34.80
CA ALA A 122 -7.81 19.51 -36.18
C ALA A 122 -7.64 21.01 -36.37
N LYS A 123 -6.88 21.39 -37.41
CA LYS A 123 -6.74 22.81 -37.77
C LYS A 123 -8.15 23.37 -38.03
N PRO A 124 -8.50 24.53 -37.40
CA PRO A 124 -9.73 25.21 -37.73
C PRO A 124 -9.75 25.53 -39.24
N ALA A 125 -10.86 25.22 -39.86
CA ALA A 125 -11.12 25.54 -41.27
C ALA A 125 -11.20 27.04 -41.51
#